data_22af5d23eaa9fc2231ec7520f8a49653
#
_entry.id   22af5d23eaa9fc2231ec7520f8a49653
#
_cell.length_a   1.000
_cell.length_b   1.000
_cell.length_c   1.000
_cell.angle_alpha   90.00
_cell.angle_beta   90.00
_cell.angle_gamma   90.00
#
_symmetry.space_group_name_H-M   'P 1'
#
loop_
_entity.id
_entity.type
_entity.pdbx_description
1 polymer ?
#
loop_
_entity_poly.entity_id
_entity_poly.type
_entity_poly.pdbx_seq_one_letter_code
_entity_poly.pdbx_strand_id
1 'polypeptide(L)'
;MAKEVAGLIKLQIKGGAANPSPPVGPALGSKGLNIMDFCKQFNARTQEKAGKVLPVVITYYTDKSFTFVVKTPPVAIQLLEAAKKKSGSAQPNRTKIAEITVDQVRAIAEDKMPDLNCFTVESAMRMVAGTARSMGITIKGELPA
;
A
#
# COMPACT_ATOMS: atom_id res chain seq x y z
N MET A 1 0.59 20.15 -25.04
CA MET A 1 1.95 19.59 -25.00
C MET A 1 2.11 18.64 -23.82
N ALA A 2 2.81 17.56 -24.04
CA ALA A 2 3.12 16.65 -22.93
C ALA A 2 4.12 17.34 -21.98
N LYS A 3 3.84 17.27 -20.68
CA LYS A 3 4.74 17.80 -19.66
C LYS A 3 5.89 16.85 -19.45
N GLU A 4 7.08 17.40 -19.24
CA GLU A 4 8.25 16.58 -18.95
C GLU A 4 8.23 16.10 -17.50
N VAL A 5 8.30 14.79 -17.32
CA VAL A 5 8.31 14.18 -15.98
C VAL A 5 9.68 14.40 -15.34
N ALA A 6 9.71 15.09 -14.21
CA ALA A 6 10.93 15.29 -13.43
C ALA A 6 11.25 14.09 -12.54
N GLY A 7 10.23 13.38 -12.06
CA GLY A 7 10.43 12.18 -11.27
C GLY A 7 9.15 11.67 -10.61
N LEU A 8 9.34 10.67 -9.76
CA LEU A 8 8.28 10.02 -9.00
C LEU A 8 8.56 10.08 -7.51
N ILE A 9 7.49 10.23 -6.71
CA ILE A 9 7.54 10.14 -5.26
C ILE A 9 6.56 9.05 -4.84
N LYS A 10 6.99 8.12 -4.02
CA LYS A 10 6.15 7.03 -3.51
C LYS A 10 6.01 7.18 -2.00
N LEU A 11 4.76 7.24 -1.53
CA LEU A 11 4.45 7.43 -0.11
C LEU A 11 3.35 6.47 0.32
N GLN A 12 3.29 6.21 1.63
CA GLN A 12 2.17 5.51 2.26
C GLN A 12 1.53 6.47 3.26
N ILE A 13 0.26 6.83 3.02
CA ILE A 13 -0.45 7.85 3.80
C ILE A 13 -1.81 7.29 4.21
N LYS A 14 -2.24 7.57 5.43
CA LYS A 14 -3.60 7.21 5.87
C LYS A 14 -4.64 7.99 5.08
N GLY A 15 -5.66 7.28 4.58
CA GLY A 15 -6.75 7.88 3.84
C GLY A 15 -7.45 8.97 4.64
N GLY A 16 -7.71 10.11 4.01
CA GLY A 16 -8.37 11.25 4.65
C GLY A 16 -7.55 11.99 5.69
N ALA A 17 -6.29 11.60 5.93
CA ALA A 17 -5.46 12.13 7.00
C ALA A 17 -4.11 12.70 6.51
N ALA A 18 -3.99 13.04 5.24
CA ALA A 18 -2.78 13.66 4.73
C ALA A 18 -2.62 15.07 5.30
N ASN A 19 -1.43 15.36 5.78
CA ASN A 19 -1.09 16.67 6.34
C ASN A 19 0.38 17.02 6.02
N PRO A 20 0.79 18.29 6.23
CA PRO A 20 2.16 18.72 5.93
C PRO A 20 3.25 18.12 6.81
N SER A 21 2.89 17.38 7.86
CA SER A 21 3.89 16.74 8.72
C SER A 21 4.56 15.55 8.02
N PRO A 22 5.70 15.06 8.53
CA PRO A 22 6.33 13.89 7.96
C PRO A 22 5.35 12.70 7.85
N PRO A 23 5.41 11.85 6.80
CA PRO A 23 6.42 11.87 5.73
C PRO A 23 6.10 12.75 4.52
N VAL A 24 4.92 13.37 4.47
CA VAL A 24 4.43 14.12 3.29
C VAL A 24 5.21 15.41 3.07
N GLY A 25 5.37 16.23 4.11
CA GLY A 25 6.03 17.52 4.03
C GLY A 25 7.44 17.46 3.44
N PRO A 26 8.36 16.71 4.06
CA PRO A 26 9.73 16.60 3.56
C PRO A 26 9.82 16.03 2.15
N ALA A 27 9.01 15.04 1.82
CA ALA A 27 9.02 14.38 0.51
C ALA A 27 8.62 15.34 -0.61
N LEU A 28 7.55 16.10 -0.42
CA LEU A 28 7.05 17.06 -1.40
C LEU A 28 7.84 18.36 -1.37
N GLY A 29 8.20 18.84 -0.18
CA GLY A 29 8.95 20.07 -0.01
C GLY A 29 10.32 20.04 -0.67
N SER A 30 11.03 18.92 -0.60
CA SER A 30 12.33 18.75 -1.26
C SER A 30 12.25 18.87 -2.78
N LYS A 31 11.09 18.67 -3.36
CA LYS A 31 10.84 18.78 -4.81
C LYS A 31 10.16 20.09 -5.19
N GLY A 32 9.89 20.96 -4.23
CA GLY A 32 9.26 22.25 -4.48
C GLY A 32 7.79 22.19 -4.85
N LEU A 33 7.09 21.13 -4.48
CA LEU A 33 5.66 20.94 -4.77
C LEU A 33 4.79 21.59 -3.72
N ASN A 34 3.55 21.92 -4.09
CA ASN A 34 2.57 22.49 -3.16
C ASN A 34 1.98 21.40 -2.27
N ILE A 35 2.45 21.34 -1.02
CA ILE A 35 2.06 20.35 -0.04
C ILE A 35 0.57 20.45 0.32
N MET A 36 0.08 21.66 0.55
CA MET A 36 -1.31 21.88 0.95
C MET A 36 -2.30 21.45 -0.12
N ASP A 37 -1.99 21.74 -1.38
CA ASP A 37 -2.82 21.37 -2.51
C ASP A 37 -2.90 19.84 -2.66
N PHE A 38 -1.76 19.17 -2.54
CA PHE A 38 -1.71 17.71 -2.53
C PHE A 38 -2.57 17.13 -1.40
N CYS A 39 -2.42 17.64 -0.18
CA CYS A 39 -3.18 17.15 0.97
C CYS A 39 -4.69 17.29 0.76
N LYS A 40 -5.14 18.42 0.23
CA LYS A 40 -6.56 18.65 -0.06
C LYS A 40 -7.09 17.65 -1.09
N GLN A 41 -6.38 17.49 -2.20
CA GLN A 41 -6.79 16.56 -3.26
C GLN A 41 -6.78 15.11 -2.79
N PHE A 42 -5.74 14.71 -2.07
CA PHE A 42 -5.64 13.37 -1.53
C PHE A 42 -6.77 13.06 -0.55
N ASN A 43 -7.00 13.95 0.41
CA ASN A 43 -8.06 13.77 1.39
C ASN A 43 -9.43 13.69 0.72
N ALA A 44 -9.70 14.52 -0.28
CA ALA A 44 -10.95 14.48 -1.02
C ALA A 44 -11.17 13.12 -1.73
N ARG A 45 -10.11 12.57 -2.32
CA ARG A 45 -10.19 11.28 -3.03
C ARG A 45 -10.25 10.07 -2.12
N THR A 46 -9.76 10.18 -0.89
CA THR A 46 -9.62 9.05 0.03
C THR A 46 -10.58 9.09 1.22
N GLN A 47 -11.58 9.97 1.21
CA GLN A 47 -12.55 10.05 2.31
C GLN A 47 -13.27 8.73 2.58
N GLU A 48 -13.63 8.01 1.52
CA GLU A 48 -14.31 6.72 1.62
C GLU A 48 -13.41 5.62 2.23
N LYS A 49 -12.09 5.81 2.16
CA LYS A 49 -11.09 4.87 2.66
C LYS A 49 -10.36 5.42 3.89
N ALA A 50 -11.03 6.31 4.63
CA ALA A 50 -10.44 6.92 5.83
C ALA A 50 -10.02 5.85 6.84
N GLY A 51 -8.87 6.06 7.46
CA GLY A 51 -8.31 5.13 8.44
C GLY A 51 -7.46 3.99 7.87
N LYS A 52 -7.50 3.75 6.56
CA LYS A 52 -6.64 2.76 5.91
C LYS A 52 -5.37 3.43 5.37
N VAL A 53 -4.24 2.74 5.50
CA VAL A 53 -2.99 3.20 4.89
C VAL A 53 -3.05 2.91 3.39
N LEU A 54 -2.83 3.95 2.58
CA LEU A 54 -2.91 3.83 1.12
C LEU A 54 -1.57 4.22 0.51
N PRO A 55 -1.02 3.37 -0.39
CA PRO A 55 0.16 3.75 -1.17
C PRO A 55 -0.23 4.78 -2.21
N VAL A 56 0.59 5.81 -2.37
CA VAL A 56 0.41 6.87 -3.36
C VAL A 56 1.65 6.99 -4.20
N VAL A 57 1.49 7.02 -5.51
CA VAL A 57 2.56 7.32 -6.44
C VAL A 57 2.31 8.71 -7.02
N ILE A 58 3.18 9.65 -6.74
CA ILE A 58 3.08 11.03 -7.18
C ILE A 58 4.07 11.23 -8.32
N THR A 59 3.57 11.63 -9.50
CA THR A 59 4.41 12.01 -10.62
C THR A 59 4.49 13.54 -10.63
N TYR A 60 5.70 14.07 -10.52
CA TYR A 60 5.91 15.52 -10.59
C TYR A 60 6.64 15.92 -11.86
N TYR A 61 6.36 17.13 -12.30
CA TYR A 61 6.83 17.64 -13.59
C TYR A 61 7.78 18.81 -13.38
N THR A 62 8.51 19.17 -14.43
CA THR A 62 9.49 20.27 -14.39
C THR A 62 8.86 21.64 -14.10
N ASP A 63 7.57 21.81 -14.40
CA ASP A 63 6.80 23.03 -14.12
C ASP A 63 6.25 23.09 -12.69
N LYS A 64 6.68 22.15 -11.81
CA LYS A 64 6.22 22.02 -10.42
C LYS A 64 4.75 21.59 -10.28
N SER A 65 4.12 21.16 -11.34
CA SER A 65 2.82 20.50 -11.25
C SER A 65 3.00 19.03 -10.91
N PHE A 66 1.93 18.39 -10.44
CA PHE A 66 1.97 16.98 -10.08
C PHE A 66 0.65 16.30 -10.41
N THR A 67 0.74 14.97 -10.60
CA THR A 67 -0.43 14.08 -10.64
C THR A 67 -0.14 12.93 -9.69
N PHE A 68 -1.19 12.31 -9.17
CA PHE A 68 -0.99 11.18 -8.25
C PHE A 68 -2.02 10.09 -8.48
N VAL A 69 -1.63 8.86 -8.15
CA VAL A 69 -2.47 7.68 -8.22
C VAL A 69 -2.49 7.04 -6.84
N VAL A 70 -3.69 6.80 -6.31
CA VAL A 70 -3.88 6.11 -5.03
C VAL A 70 -4.13 4.64 -5.33
N LYS A 71 -3.34 3.77 -4.71
CA LYS A 71 -3.45 2.32 -4.88
C LYS A 71 -4.22 1.70 -3.71
N THR A 72 -4.51 0.40 -3.82
CA THR A 72 -5.15 -0.35 -2.74
C THR A 72 -4.22 -0.49 -1.53
N PRO A 73 -4.75 -0.73 -0.31
CA PRO A 73 -3.91 -0.86 0.88
C PRO A 73 -2.80 -1.90 0.71
N PRO A 74 -1.60 -1.68 1.29
CA PRO A 74 -0.51 -2.65 1.17
C PRO A 74 -0.87 -4.02 1.73
N VAL A 75 -0.43 -5.07 1.06
CA VAL A 75 -0.69 -6.46 1.47
C VAL A 75 -0.20 -6.72 2.90
N ALA A 76 0.97 -6.18 3.25
CA ALA A 76 1.54 -6.36 4.59
C ALA A 76 0.59 -5.85 5.69
N ILE A 77 -0.02 -4.69 5.48
CA ILE A 77 -0.96 -4.12 6.47
C ILE A 77 -2.24 -4.94 6.53
N GLN A 78 -2.77 -5.38 5.39
CA GLN A 78 -3.94 -6.25 5.36
C GLN A 78 -3.70 -7.57 6.07
N LEU A 79 -2.51 -8.15 5.91
CA LEU A 79 -2.12 -9.38 6.62
C LEU A 79 -2.04 -9.18 8.13
N LEU A 80 -1.49 -8.06 8.59
CA LEU A 80 -1.44 -7.72 10.01
C LEU A 80 -2.85 -7.56 10.60
N GLU A 81 -3.76 -6.92 9.88
CA GLU A 81 -5.15 -6.78 10.29
C GLU A 81 -5.84 -8.14 10.39
N ALA A 82 -5.64 -9.01 9.39
CA ALA A 82 -6.22 -10.35 9.39
C ALA A 82 -5.67 -11.21 10.54
N ALA A 83 -4.39 -11.07 10.84
CA ALA A 83 -3.72 -11.77 11.94
C ALA A 83 -3.93 -11.12 13.31
N LYS A 84 -4.52 -9.92 13.35
CA LYS A 84 -4.73 -9.12 14.57
C LYS A 84 -3.42 -8.82 15.30
N LYS A 85 -2.37 -8.51 14.54
CA LYS A 85 -1.05 -8.17 15.06
C LYS A 85 -0.68 -6.73 14.70
N LYS A 86 0.16 -6.11 15.50
CA LYS A 86 0.63 -4.73 15.27
C LYS A 86 1.83 -4.66 14.35
N SER A 87 2.68 -5.67 14.37
CA SER A 87 3.89 -5.72 13.55
C SER A 87 4.23 -7.15 13.15
N GLY A 88 5.03 -7.29 12.10
CA GLY A 88 5.55 -8.58 11.67
C GLY A 88 6.67 -9.10 12.56
N SER A 89 7.15 -10.31 12.27
CA SER A 89 8.24 -10.92 12.99
C SER A 89 9.58 -10.25 12.68
N ALA A 90 10.41 -10.08 13.70
CA ALA A 90 11.80 -9.63 13.52
C ALA A 90 12.68 -10.71 12.86
N GLN A 91 12.30 -11.98 13.03
CA GLN A 91 13.01 -13.13 12.44
C GLN A 91 12.00 -14.08 11.78
N PRO A 92 11.41 -13.69 10.62
CA PRO A 92 10.28 -14.41 10.04
C PRO A 92 10.61 -15.84 9.59
N ASN A 93 11.87 -16.13 9.31
CA ASN A 93 12.33 -17.47 8.95
C ASN A 93 12.41 -18.43 10.14
N ARG A 94 12.49 -17.90 11.35
CA ARG A 94 12.63 -18.69 12.59
C ARG A 94 11.42 -18.56 13.50
N THR A 95 10.95 -17.33 13.69
CA THR A 95 9.85 -17.03 14.61
C THR A 95 8.59 -16.71 13.85
N LYS A 96 7.59 -17.58 13.93
CA LYS A 96 6.25 -17.34 13.35
C LYS A 96 5.36 -16.71 14.42
N ILE A 97 4.70 -15.62 14.07
CA ILE A 97 3.93 -14.82 15.03
C ILE A 97 2.43 -15.03 14.95
N ALA A 98 1.94 -15.52 13.81
CA ALA A 98 0.51 -15.66 13.57
C ALA A 98 0.23 -16.69 12.49
N GLU A 99 -1.04 -17.09 12.40
CA GLU A 99 -1.55 -17.97 11.37
C GLU A 99 -2.84 -17.38 10.82
N ILE A 100 -3.00 -17.41 9.51
CA ILE A 100 -4.23 -16.97 8.82
C ILE A 100 -4.76 -18.11 7.95
N THR A 101 -6.04 -18.05 7.60
CA THR A 101 -6.67 -19.06 6.75
C THR A 101 -6.50 -18.74 5.26
N VAL A 102 -6.66 -19.77 4.42
CA VAL A 102 -6.65 -19.59 2.95
C VAL A 102 -7.76 -18.62 2.52
N ASP A 103 -8.92 -18.65 3.18
CA ASP A 103 -10.03 -17.74 2.85
C ASP A 103 -9.65 -16.28 3.10
N GLN A 104 -8.92 -15.99 4.17
CA GLN A 104 -8.41 -14.65 4.43
C GLN A 104 -7.40 -14.21 3.36
N VAL A 105 -6.53 -15.11 2.94
CA VAL A 105 -5.57 -14.86 1.83
C VAL A 105 -6.33 -14.55 0.55
N ARG A 106 -7.37 -15.30 0.24
CA ARG A 106 -8.21 -15.07 -0.94
C ARG A 106 -8.87 -13.68 -0.90
N ALA A 107 -9.44 -13.30 0.24
CA ALA A 107 -10.08 -11.99 0.41
C ALA A 107 -9.08 -10.85 0.16
N ILE A 108 -7.87 -10.95 0.70
CA ILE A 108 -6.80 -9.96 0.50
C ILE A 108 -6.38 -9.92 -0.98
N ALA A 109 -6.25 -11.09 -1.60
CA ALA A 109 -5.86 -11.19 -3.01
C ALA A 109 -6.89 -10.55 -3.94
N GLU A 110 -8.19 -10.80 -3.71
CA GLU A 110 -9.27 -10.20 -4.49
C GLU A 110 -9.30 -8.68 -4.35
N ASP A 111 -9.12 -8.16 -3.14
CA ASP A 111 -9.08 -6.73 -2.89
C ASP A 111 -7.89 -6.05 -3.58
N LYS A 112 -6.77 -6.76 -3.70
CA LYS A 112 -5.53 -6.26 -4.31
C LYS A 112 -5.42 -6.47 -5.81
N MET A 113 -6.31 -7.26 -6.41
CA MET A 113 -6.25 -7.61 -7.86
C MET A 113 -6.03 -6.42 -8.80
N PRO A 114 -6.67 -5.24 -8.60
CA PRO A 114 -6.44 -4.10 -9.50
C PRO A 114 -4.99 -3.63 -9.59
N ASP A 115 -4.20 -3.85 -8.54
CA ASP A 115 -2.81 -3.39 -8.47
C ASP A 115 -1.79 -4.50 -8.75
N LEU A 116 -2.23 -5.76 -8.84
CA LEU A 116 -1.35 -6.89 -9.04
C LEU A 116 -1.15 -7.21 -10.53
N ASN A 117 0.04 -7.71 -10.85
CA ASN A 117 0.41 -8.12 -12.20
C ASN A 117 0.13 -9.61 -12.43
N CYS A 118 -1.04 -10.06 -12.03
CA CYS A 118 -1.48 -11.45 -12.21
C CYS A 118 -2.85 -11.47 -12.88
N PHE A 119 -3.17 -12.59 -13.52
CA PHE A 119 -4.43 -12.74 -14.25
C PHE A 119 -5.49 -13.51 -13.47
N THR A 120 -5.09 -14.28 -12.47
CA THR A 120 -6.00 -15.13 -11.69
C THR A 120 -5.89 -14.83 -10.20
N VAL A 121 -6.97 -15.11 -9.46
CA VAL A 121 -6.99 -14.97 -8.00
C VAL A 121 -6.00 -15.93 -7.34
N GLU A 122 -5.85 -17.14 -7.90
CA GLU A 122 -4.90 -18.13 -7.39
C GLU A 122 -3.46 -17.64 -7.45
N SER A 123 -3.08 -16.98 -8.55
CA SER A 123 -1.77 -16.34 -8.67
C SER A 123 -1.60 -15.21 -7.66
N ALA A 124 -2.63 -14.39 -7.47
CA ALA A 124 -2.64 -13.33 -6.46
C ALA A 124 -2.49 -13.90 -5.05
N MET A 125 -3.15 -15.01 -4.74
CA MET A 125 -3.04 -15.68 -3.44
C MET A 125 -1.60 -16.14 -3.17
N ARG A 126 -0.91 -16.65 -4.17
CA ARG A 126 0.51 -17.03 -4.04
C ARG A 126 1.40 -15.84 -3.75
N MET A 127 1.13 -14.69 -4.38
CA MET A 127 1.86 -13.45 -4.12
C MET A 127 1.65 -12.98 -2.68
N VAL A 128 0.40 -13.00 -2.21
CA VAL A 128 0.05 -12.66 -0.83
C VAL A 128 0.71 -13.61 0.16
N ALA A 129 0.72 -14.91 -0.15
CA ALA A 129 1.36 -15.94 0.66
C ALA A 129 2.86 -15.69 0.82
N GLY A 130 3.53 -15.29 -0.26
CA GLY A 130 4.95 -14.93 -0.21
C GLY A 130 5.22 -13.76 0.73
N THR A 131 4.37 -12.73 0.69
CA THR A 131 4.45 -11.60 1.61
C THR A 131 4.22 -12.04 3.06
N ALA A 132 3.22 -12.89 3.30
CA ALA A 132 2.94 -13.43 4.64
C ALA A 132 4.14 -14.20 5.19
N ARG A 133 4.76 -15.02 4.36
CA ARG A 133 5.97 -15.77 4.74
C ARG A 133 7.09 -14.83 5.16
N SER A 134 7.28 -13.73 4.44
CA SER A 134 8.31 -12.74 4.77
C SER A 134 8.04 -12.01 6.07
N MET A 135 6.80 -12.03 6.55
CA MET A 135 6.39 -11.38 7.80
C MET A 135 6.33 -12.34 9.01
N GLY A 136 6.56 -13.63 8.80
CA GLY A 136 6.44 -14.63 9.84
C GLY A 136 5.01 -15.07 10.11
N ILE A 137 4.12 -14.91 9.13
CA ILE A 137 2.72 -15.36 9.19
C ILE A 137 2.60 -16.64 8.38
N THR A 138 2.05 -17.68 9.00
CA THR A 138 1.79 -18.97 8.34
C THR A 138 0.35 -19.01 7.81
N ILE A 139 0.12 -19.84 6.81
CA ILE A 139 -1.21 -19.98 6.20
C ILE A 139 -1.72 -21.38 6.48
N LYS A 140 -2.91 -21.45 7.09
CA LYS A 140 -3.59 -22.70 7.37
C LYS A 140 -4.37 -23.16 6.14
N GLY A 141 -4.03 -24.33 5.63
CA GLY A 141 -4.65 -24.92 4.43
C GLY A 141 -3.68 -24.93 3.25
N GLU A 142 -4.12 -25.51 2.16
CA GLU A 142 -3.34 -25.59 0.93
C GLU A 142 -3.69 -24.45 -0.02
N LEU A 143 -2.66 -23.82 -0.57
CA LEU A 143 -2.83 -22.82 -1.62
C LEU A 143 -3.07 -23.49 -2.96
N PRO A 144 -3.85 -22.88 -3.85
CA PRO A 144 -4.00 -23.37 -5.22
C PRO A 144 -2.65 -23.45 -5.93
N ALA A 145 -2.47 -24.49 -6.65
CA ALA A 145 -1.25 -24.73 -7.42
C ALA A 145 -1.14 -23.77 -8.63
#